data_6b09ea23baecc0c378bce871a0244dd0
#
_entry.id   6b09ea23baecc0c378bce871a0244dd0
#
_cell.length_a   1.000
_cell.length_b   1.000
_cell.length_c   1.000
_cell.angle_alpha   90.00
_cell.angle_beta   90.00
_cell.angle_gamma   90.00
#
_symmetry.space_group_name_H-M   'P 1'
#
loop_
_entity.id
_entity.type
_entity.pdbx_description
1 polymer ?
#
loop_
_entity_poly.entity_id
_entity_poly.type
_entity_poly.pdbx_seq_one_letter_code
_entity_poly.pdbx_strand_id
1 'polypeptide(L)'
;MPTLRADEEALTQAIVALAEGYGRYGYRRITALLKDEGWAVGKDRVQRIWRREGLKVPKKQPQRGRLWLNDGSCIRLRPTHPQHVWSYDFVHHATDEGRSLKLLTLIDESTRECLAIRVGRRLRGPEVIETLSDAMLFHGIPEHIRSDNGPEMTSKRVRNWLQQIGTQTLFIEPGSPWENGYNESFNGKLRDECLNGEIFYSLKEAQIIIEQWRIHYNTQRPHSALGYRPPAPVTRAIKPTPTHQMTIIQ
;
A
#
# COMPACT_ATOMS: atom_id res chain seq x y z
N MET A 1 1.16 -32.47 30.51
CA MET A 1 2.07 -31.68 29.66
C MET A 1 1.43 -31.49 28.31
N PRO A 2 1.40 -30.30 27.71
CA PRO A 2 0.86 -30.16 26.36
C PRO A 2 1.73 -30.93 25.40
N THR A 3 1.15 -31.84 24.63
CA THR A 3 1.84 -32.64 23.63
C THR A 3 2.33 -31.70 22.52
N LEU A 4 3.64 -31.51 22.40
CA LEU A 4 4.25 -30.78 21.30
C LEU A 4 3.98 -31.58 20.02
N ARG A 5 3.40 -30.92 19.00
CA ARG A 5 3.18 -31.54 17.70
C ARG A 5 4.51 -31.71 17.00
N ALA A 6 4.65 -32.76 16.19
CA ALA A 6 5.90 -33.07 15.47
C ALA A 6 6.38 -31.93 14.54
N ASP A 7 5.47 -31.07 14.09
CA ASP A 7 5.75 -29.92 13.22
C ASP A 7 6.02 -28.59 13.98
N GLU A 8 6.08 -28.61 15.31
CA GLU A 8 6.16 -27.37 16.13
C GLU A 8 7.47 -26.62 15.90
N GLU A 9 8.58 -27.33 15.78
CA GLU A 9 9.89 -26.71 15.57
C GLU A 9 10.00 -26.09 14.18
N ALA A 10 9.63 -26.82 13.13
CA ALA A 10 9.63 -26.32 11.76
C ALA A 10 8.69 -25.11 11.59
N LEU A 11 7.51 -25.14 12.22
CA LEU A 11 6.58 -24.01 12.25
C LEU A 11 7.17 -22.81 12.99
N THR A 12 7.89 -23.03 14.09
CA THR A 12 8.55 -21.95 14.84
C THR A 12 9.59 -21.26 13.99
N GLN A 13 10.44 -22.02 13.29
CA GLN A 13 11.45 -21.49 12.38
C GLN A 13 10.80 -20.68 11.25
N ALA A 14 9.72 -21.16 10.64
CA ALA A 14 9.00 -20.45 9.60
C ALA A 14 8.40 -19.12 10.13
N ILE A 15 7.82 -19.12 11.34
CA ILE A 15 7.30 -17.91 11.98
C ILE A 15 8.40 -16.87 12.21
N VAL A 16 9.56 -17.30 12.72
CA VAL A 16 10.71 -16.40 12.99
C VAL A 16 11.25 -15.83 11.68
N ALA A 17 11.48 -16.67 10.67
CA ALA A 17 11.96 -16.22 9.35
C ALA A 17 11.02 -15.19 8.70
N LEU A 18 9.70 -15.43 8.74
CA LEU A 18 8.72 -14.47 8.24
C LEU A 18 8.69 -13.19 9.09
N ALA A 19 8.87 -13.28 10.41
CA ALA A 19 8.91 -12.11 11.27
C ALA A 19 10.17 -11.25 11.04
N GLU A 20 11.29 -11.86 10.73
CA GLU A 20 12.53 -11.17 10.33
C GLU A 20 12.38 -10.49 8.97
N GLY A 21 11.85 -11.20 7.97
CA GLY A 21 11.62 -10.65 6.64
C GLY A 21 10.54 -9.56 6.59
N TYR A 22 9.56 -9.62 7.49
CA TYR A 22 8.43 -8.69 7.56
C TYR A 22 8.29 -8.04 8.94
N GLY A 23 9.29 -7.33 9.39
CA GLY A 23 9.38 -6.75 10.74
C GLY A 23 8.21 -5.86 11.19
N ARG A 24 7.33 -5.43 10.26
CA ARG A 24 6.12 -4.65 10.54
C ARG A 24 4.83 -5.48 10.54
N TYR A 25 4.93 -6.82 10.34
CA TYR A 25 3.77 -7.71 10.36
C TYR A 25 3.61 -8.38 11.72
N GLY A 26 2.41 -8.32 12.28
CA GLY A 26 2.06 -9.06 13.48
C GLY A 26 1.57 -10.47 13.16
N TYR A 27 1.43 -11.30 14.20
CA TYR A 27 1.05 -12.72 14.10
C TYR A 27 -0.13 -13.03 13.17
N ARG A 28 -1.10 -12.11 13.01
CA ARG A 28 -2.26 -12.32 12.12
C ARG A 28 -1.88 -12.31 10.64
N ARG A 29 -0.99 -11.40 10.22
CA ARG A 29 -0.48 -11.37 8.85
C ARG A 29 0.50 -12.51 8.61
N ILE A 30 1.35 -12.81 9.58
CA ILE A 30 2.24 -13.98 9.52
C ILE A 30 1.42 -15.28 9.39
N THR A 31 0.28 -15.41 10.09
CA THR A 31 -0.63 -16.55 9.89
C THR A 31 -1.16 -16.64 8.46
N ALA A 32 -1.46 -15.51 7.81
CA ALA A 32 -1.93 -15.51 6.43
C ALA A 32 -0.81 -15.97 5.48
N LEU A 33 0.40 -15.42 5.61
CA LEU A 33 1.56 -15.84 4.81
C LEU A 33 1.86 -17.33 4.97
N LEU A 34 1.85 -17.86 6.20
CA LEU A 34 2.04 -19.29 6.44
C LEU A 34 0.99 -20.13 5.73
N LYS A 35 -0.26 -19.70 5.69
CA LYS A 35 -1.32 -20.42 4.97
C LYS A 35 -1.10 -20.40 3.46
N ASP A 36 -0.62 -19.29 2.92
CA ASP A 36 -0.28 -19.15 1.51
C ASP A 36 0.93 -20.04 1.13
N GLU A 37 1.83 -20.29 2.10
CA GLU A 37 2.93 -21.26 1.99
C GLU A 37 2.48 -22.72 2.20
N GLY A 38 1.19 -22.96 2.46
CA GLY A 38 0.62 -24.30 2.62
C GLY A 38 0.55 -24.85 4.05
N TRP A 39 0.89 -24.04 5.08
CA TRP A 39 0.77 -24.47 6.46
C TRP A 39 -0.68 -24.59 6.92
N ALA A 40 -1.08 -25.75 7.41
CA ALA A 40 -2.39 -25.98 8.06
C ALA A 40 -2.39 -25.46 9.51
N VAL A 41 -2.34 -24.13 9.68
CA VAL A 41 -2.20 -23.49 11.00
C VAL A 41 -3.27 -22.44 11.27
N GLY A 42 -3.74 -22.39 12.53
CA GLY A 42 -4.66 -21.37 13.02
C GLY A 42 -3.93 -20.21 13.70
N LYS A 43 -4.58 -19.03 13.72
CA LYS A 43 -4.05 -17.81 14.32
C LYS A 43 -3.63 -17.95 15.79
N ASP A 44 -4.34 -18.76 16.56
CA ASP A 44 -4.10 -18.92 17.99
C ASP A 44 -2.81 -19.71 18.26
N ARG A 45 -2.52 -20.72 17.42
CA ARG A 45 -1.26 -21.46 17.47
C ARG A 45 -0.07 -20.56 17.12
N VAL A 46 -0.20 -19.76 16.03
CA VAL A 46 0.83 -18.80 15.65
C VAL A 46 1.03 -17.74 16.74
N GLN A 47 -0.06 -17.23 17.35
CA GLN A 47 0.03 -16.24 18.43
C GLN A 47 0.74 -16.81 19.66
N ARG A 48 0.48 -18.07 20.03
CA ARG A 48 1.15 -18.75 21.14
C ARG A 48 2.66 -18.84 20.91
N ILE A 49 3.08 -19.30 19.71
CA ILE A 49 4.50 -19.37 19.34
C ILE A 49 5.11 -17.97 19.31
N TRP A 50 4.44 -16.99 18.65
CA TRP A 50 4.84 -15.59 18.59
C TRP A 50 5.20 -15.00 19.95
N ARG A 51 4.36 -15.28 20.96
CA ARG A 51 4.60 -14.82 22.34
C ARG A 51 5.74 -15.56 23.02
N ARG A 52 5.85 -16.87 22.79
CA ARG A 52 6.90 -17.71 23.34
C ARG A 52 8.28 -17.26 22.84
N GLU A 53 8.39 -16.96 21.55
CA GLU A 53 9.62 -16.45 20.93
C GLU A 53 9.88 -14.96 21.19
N GLY A 54 9.05 -14.29 21.99
CA GLY A 54 9.24 -12.88 22.35
C GLY A 54 9.07 -11.90 21.19
N LEU A 55 8.49 -12.34 20.07
CA LEU A 55 8.33 -11.52 18.87
C LEU A 55 7.37 -10.35 19.14
N LYS A 56 7.74 -9.17 18.65
CA LYS A 56 6.97 -7.93 18.83
C LYS A 56 7.02 -7.09 17.57
N VAL A 57 5.89 -6.48 17.22
CA VAL A 57 5.86 -5.42 16.20
C VAL A 57 6.15 -4.09 16.89
N PRO A 58 7.07 -3.25 16.36
CA PRO A 58 7.28 -1.92 16.89
C PRO A 58 5.97 -1.14 17.00
N LYS A 59 5.76 -0.45 18.12
CA LYS A 59 4.54 0.35 18.32
C LYS A 59 4.50 1.47 17.27
N LYS A 60 3.34 1.66 16.65
CA LYS A 60 3.08 2.88 15.87
C LYS A 60 3.15 4.08 16.80
N GLN A 61 3.74 5.17 16.32
CA GLN A 61 3.61 6.44 17.04
C GLN A 61 2.11 6.75 17.18
N PRO A 62 1.64 7.12 18.39
CA PRO A 62 0.25 7.49 18.56
C PRO A 62 -0.07 8.68 17.67
N GLN A 63 -1.06 8.54 16.81
CA GLN A 63 -1.62 9.69 16.10
C GLN A 63 -2.18 10.63 17.18
N ARG A 64 -1.78 11.88 17.17
CA ARG A 64 -2.42 12.91 18.02
C ARG A 64 -3.91 12.85 17.75
N GLY A 65 -4.69 12.61 18.80
CA GLY A 65 -6.13 12.38 18.71
C GLY A 65 -6.79 13.52 17.93
N ARG A 66 -7.42 13.17 16.79
CA ARG A 66 -8.33 14.07 16.10
C ARG A 66 -9.69 13.95 16.77
N LEU A 67 -10.27 15.06 17.15
CA LEU A 67 -11.69 15.13 17.52
C LEU A 67 -12.51 14.81 16.26
N TRP A 68 -13.11 13.62 16.23
CA TRP A 68 -14.06 13.23 15.21
C TRP A 68 -15.44 13.73 15.64
N LEU A 69 -15.96 14.74 14.98
CA LEU A 69 -17.38 15.03 15.03
C LEU A 69 -18.08 13.98 14.15
N ASN A 70 -18.70 13.03 14.78
CA ASN A 70 -19.42 11.92 14.11
C ASN A 70 -20.91 12.29 14.05
N ASP A 71 -21.20 13.49 13.51
CA ASP A 71 -22.55 14.07 13.44
C ASP A 71 -23.35 13.60 12.20
N GLY A 72 -22.78 12.70 11.40
CA GLY A 72 -23.45 12.18 10.20
C GLY A 72 -23.56 13.18 9.04
N SER A 73 -22.98 14.37 9.17
CA SER A 73 -23.10 15.46 8.18
C SER A 73 -22.30 15.24 6.90
N CYS A 74 -21.47 14.20 6.81
CA CYS A 74 -20.62 13.96 5.67
C CYS A 74 -21.09 12.78 4.83
N ILE A 75 -21.75 13.06 3.71
CA ILE A 75 -22.11 12.06 2.69
C ILE A 75 -20.88 11.84 1.80
N ARG A 76 -20.02 10.90 2.18
CA ARG A 76 -18.92 10.46 1.33
C ARG A 76 -19.42 9.47 0.29
N LEU A 77 -19.11 9.69 -0.99
CA LEU A 77 -19.27 8.66 -2.02
C LEU A 77 -18.40 7.44 -1.66
N ARG A 78 -19.04 6.31 -1.33
CA ARG A 78 -18.35 5.05 -1.05
C ARG A 78 -18.18 4.26 -2.35
N PRO A 79 -16.99 3.72 -2.63
CA PRO A 79 -16.78 2.90 -3.80
C PRO A 79 -17.59 1.60 -3.69
N THR A 80 -18.27 1.20 -4.77
CA THR A 80 -19.12 0.01 -4.82
C THR A 80 -18.53 -1.08 -5.70
N HIS A 81 -17.69 -0.75 -6.66
CA HIS A 81 -17.06 -1.68 -7.60
C HIS A 81 -15.67 -1.17 -8.03
N PRO A 82 -14.83 -2.02 -8.64
CA PRO A 82 -13.56 -1.60 -9.23
C PRO A 82 -13.74 -0.45 -10.22
N GLN A 83 -12.79 0.48 -10.28
CA GLN A 83 -12.80 1.69 -11.11
C GLN A 83 -13.95 2.69 -10.81
N HIS A 84 -14.71 2.49 -9.73
CA HIS A 84 -15.73 3.48 -9.34
C HIS A 84 -15.07 4.77 -8.84
N VAL A 85 -14.17 4.67 -7.86
CA VAL A 85 -13.46 5.82 -7.30
C VAL A 85 -11.98 5.51 -7.20
N TRP A 86 -11.16 6.26 -7.93
CA TRP A 86 -9.72 6.30 -7.68
C TRP A 86 -9.40 7.51 -6.81
N SER A 87 -8.42 7.37 -5.94
CA SER A 87 -7.93 8.48 -5.15
C SER A 87 -6.41 8.59 -5.24
N TYR A 88 -5.92 9.82 -5.32
CA TYR A 88 -4.50 10.09 -5.34
C TYR A 88 -4.11 11.15 -4.31
N ASP A 89 -2.85 11.09 -3.89
CA ASP A 89 -2.30 11.98 -2.86
C ASP A 89 -0.79 12.12 -3.03
N PHE A 90 -0.21 13.15 -2.43
CA PHE A 90 1.22 13.36 -2.42
C PHE A 90 1.84 12.99 -1.07
N VAL A 91 2.93 12.25 -1.13
CA VAL A 91 3.78 11.93 0.01
C VAL A 91 5.14 12.57 -0.18
N HIS A 92 5.62 13.26 0.85
CA HIS A 92 6.95 13.85 0.85
C HIS A 92 7.92 13.00 1.66
N HIS A 93 9.13 12.84 1.13
CA HIS A 93 10.25 12.16 1.76
C HIS A 93 11.57 12.83 1.31
N ALA A 94 12.70 12.30 1.73
CA ALA A 94 14.02 12.80 1.31
C ALA A 94 15.02 11.66 1.15
N THR A 95 16.06 11.87 0.35
CA THR A 95 17.25 11.01 0.33
C THR A 95 18.11 11.26 1.57
N ASP A 96 19.11 10.40 1.81
CA ASP A 96 20.08 10.53 2.89
C ASP A 96 20.77 11.92 2.93
N GLU A 97 21.11 12.46 1.76
CA GLU A 97 21.65 13.81 1.60
C GLU A 97 20.61 14.94 1.81
N GLY A 98 19.39 14.65 2.23
CA GLY A 98 18.33 15.64 2.44
C GLY A 98 17.66 16.14 1.16
N ARG A 99 17.97 15.61 -0.01
CA ARG A 99 17.33 16.01 -1.27
C ARG A 99 15.87 15.52 -1.30
N SER A 100 14.93 16.43 -1.53
CA SER A 100 13.50 16.16 -1.54
C SER A 100 13.12 15.05 -2.52
N LEU A 101 12.24 14.17 -2.07
CA LEU A 101 11.49 13.19 -2.87
C LEU A 101 10.00 13.50 -2.73
N LYS A 102 9.31 13.62 -3.86
CA LYS A 102 7.85 13.76 -3.93
C LYS A 102 7.28 12.51 -4.58
N LEU A 103 6.33 11.88 -3.93
CA LEU A 103 5.66 10.67 -4.40
C LEU A 103 4.21 11.00 -4.70
N LEU A 104 3.73 10.63 -5.88
CA LEU A 104 2.31 10.62 -6.22
C LEU A 104 1.80 9.19 -6.05
N THR A 105 0.89 8.97 -5.13
CA THR A 105 0.25 7.67 -4.89
C THR A 105 -1.13 7.65 -5.50
N LEU A 106 -1.48 6.60 -6.24
CA LEU A 106 -2.78 6.40 -6.85
C LEU A 106 -3.35 5.04 -6.44
N ILE A 107 -4.54 5.01 -5.87
CA ILE A 107 -5.21 3.80 -5.42
C ILE A 107 -6.64 3.70 -5.95
N ASP A 108 -7.09 2.48 -6.19
CA ASP A 108 -8.52 2.18 -6.33
C ASP A 108 -9.12 1.96 -4.93
N GLU A 109 -10.08 2.79 -4.57
CA GLU A 109 -10.70 2.76 -3.24
C GLU A 109 -11.55 1.50 -3.00
N SER A 110 -12.05 0.85 -4.05
CA SER A 110 -12.85 -0.38 -3.96
C SER A 110 -11.96 -1.59 -3.69
N THR A 111 -10.99 -1.82 -4.58
CA THR A 111 -10.10 -2.99 -4.52
C THR A 111 -8.98 -2.84 -3.51
N ARG A 112 -8.64 -1.62 -3.09
CA ARG A 112 -7.44 -1.26 -2.30
C ARG A 112 -6.13 -1.44 -3.07
N GLU A 113 -6.18 -1.69 -4.35
CA GLU A 113 -5.01 -1.83 -5.21
C GLU A 113 -4.29 -0.49 -5.35
N CYS A 114 -2.97 -0.51 -5.24
CA CYS A 114 -2.13 0.62 -5.56
C CYS A 114 -1.80 0.60 -7.05
N LEU A 115 -2.47 1.45 -7.81
CA LEU A 115 -2.37 1.49 -9.27
C LEU A 115 -1.03 2.06 -9.72
N ALA A 116 -0.53 3.09 -9.02
CA ALA A 116 0.76 3.70 -9.31
C ALA A 116 1.39 4.35 -8.07
N ILE A 117 2.72 4.38 -8.02
CA ILE A 117 3.51 5.29 -7.18
C ILE A 117 4.57 5.92 -8.07
N ARG A 118 4.38 7.19 -8.44
CA ARG A 118 5.40 7.94 -9.18
C ARG A 118 6.29 8.68 -8.23
N VAL A 119 7.60 8.49 -8.35
CA VAL A 119 8.61 9.14 -7.50
C VAL A 119 9.42 10.12 -8.33
N GLY A 120 9.49 11.37 -7.88
CA GLY A 120 10.25 12.43 -8.56
C GLY A 120 10.76 13.49 -7.60
N ARG A 121 11.59 14.39 -8.10
CA ARG A 121 12.03 15.57 -7.35
C ARG A 121 10.93 16.64 -7.31
N ARG A 122 10.22 16.76 -8.41
CA ARG A 122 9.09 17.70 -8.59
C ARG A 122 8.03 16.97 -9.41
N LEU A 123 6.81 16.95 -8.89
CA LEU A 123 5.65 16.40 -9.59
C LEU A 123 4.60 17.51 -9.66
N ARG A 124 4.21 17.88 -10.87
CA ARG A 124 3.25 18.94 -11.18
C ARG A 124 2.08 18.37 -11.99
N GLY A 125 1.19 19.22 -12.48
CA GLY A 125 0.03 18.81 -13.28
C GLY A 125 0.34 17.89 -14.48
N PRO A 126 1.37 18.13 -15.30
CA PRO A 126 1.72 17.22 -16.38
C PRO A 126 2.07 15.80 -15.91
N GLU A 127 2.87 15.67 -14.85
CA GLU A 127 3.26 14.37 -14.31
C GLU A 127 2.07 13.64 -13.68
N VAL A 128 1.11 14.38 -13.11
CA VAL A 128 -0.16 13.82 -12.61
C VAL A 128 -0.96 13.24 -13.78
N ILE A 129 -1.14 14.00 -14.88
CA ILE A 129 -1.88 13.56 -16.07
C ILE A 129 -1.22 12.31 -16.66
N GLU A 130 0.09 12.30 -16.83
CA GLU A 130 0.84 11.16 -17.36
C GLU A 130 0.62 9.91 -16.48
N THR A 131 0.75 10.04 -15.16
CA THR A 131 0.54 8.93 -14.22
C THR A 131 -0.90 8.38 -14.28
N LEU A 132 -1.89 9.27 -14.34
CA LEU A 132 -3.29 8.87 -14.47
C LEU A 132 -3.56 8.22 -15.83
N SER A 133 -3.01 8.77 -16.90
CA SER A 133 -3.16 8.23 -18.26
C SER A 133 -2.57 6.82 -18.36
N ASP A 134 -1.35 6.63 -17.86
CA ASP A 134 -0.71 5.31 -17.83
C ASP A 134 -1.55 4.30 -17.01
N ALA A 135 -2.03 4.70 -15.83
CA ALA A 135 -2.89 3.83 -15.03
C ALA A 135 -4.19 3.48 -15.75
N MET A 136 -4.81 4.43 -16.46
CA MET A 136 -6.06 4.20 -17.20
C MET A 136 -5.87 3.25 -18.40
N LEU A 137 -4.70 3.23 -19.04
CA LEU A 137 -4.39 2.28 -20.09
C LEU A 137 -4.40 0.83 -19.60
N PHE A 138 -3.95 0.58 -18.36
CA PHE A 138 -3.86 -0.78 -17.81
C PHE A 138 -5.09 -1.22 -17.02
N HIS A 139 -5.77 -0.27 -16.37
CA HIS A 139 -6.85 -0.57 -15.42
C HIS A 139 -8.24 -0.10 -15.88
N GLY A 140 -8.31 0.65 -16.98
CA GLY A 140 -9.55 1.29 -17.44
C GLY A 140 -9.75 2.67 -16.84
N ILE A 141 -10.75 3.41 -17.34
CA ILE A 141 -11.05 4.78 -16.92
C ILE A 141 -11.97 4.74 -15.69
N PRO A 142 -11.62 5.41 -14.58
CA PRO A 142 -12.48 5.46 -13.40
C PRO A 142 -13.65 6.43 -13.62
N GLU A 143 -14.77 6.16 -12.96
CA GLU A 143 -15.91 7.09 -12.96
C GLU A 143 -15.57 8.37 -12.20
N HIS A 144 -14.86 8.25 -11.10
CA HIS A 144 -14.53 9.36 -10.23
C HIS A 144 -13.06 9.36 -9.83
N ILE A 145 -12.47 10.55 -9.73
CA ILE A 145 -11.16 10.76 -9.12
C ILE A 145 -11.30 11.68 -7.91
N ARG A 146 -10.82 11.20 -6.77
CA ARG A 146 -10.75 11.95 -5.52
C ARG A 146 -9.34 12.43 -5.24
N SER A 147 -9.22 13.69 -4.85
CA SER A 147 -7.96 14.30 -4.42
C SER A 147 -8.20 15.35 -3.34
N ASP A 148 -7.13 15.72 -2.63
CA ASP A 148 -7.17 16.91 -1.80
C ASP A 148 -7.22 18.20 -2.66
N ASN A 149 -7.27 19.37 -1.99
CA ASN A 149 -7.31 20.66 -2.65
C ASN A 149 -5.90 21.27 -2.87
N GLY A 150 -4.86 20.44 -2.95
CA GLY A 150 -3.50 20.90 -3.24
C GLY A 150 -3.40 21.63 -4.58
N PRO A 151 -2.46 22.57 -4.73
CA PRO A 151 -2.32 23.39 -5.94
C PRO A 151 -2.04 22.56 -7.21
N GLU A 152 -1.36 21.43 -7.08
CA GLU A 152 -1.11 20.49 -8.18
C GLU A 152 -2.39 19.77 -8.61
N MET A 153 -3.31 19.55 -7.67
CA MET A 153 -4.54 18.80 -7.86
C MET A 153 -5.69 19.68 -8.34
N THR A 154 -5.69 20.96 -7.93
CA THR A 154 -6.65 21.95 -8.40
C THR A 154 -6.22 22.61 -9.70
N SER A 155 -5.10 22.19 -10.32
CA SER A 155 -4.64 22.81 -11.56
C SER A 155 -5.72 22.70 -12.64
N LYS A 156 -6.04 23.82 -13.27
CA LYS A 156 -7.03 23.87 -14.38
C LYS A 156 -6.75 22.83 -15.45
N ARG A 157 -5.45 22.54 -15.70
CA ARG A 157 -5.02 21.58 -16.70
C ARG A 157 -5.47 20.14 -16.36
N VAL A 158 -5.29 19.69 -15.12
CA VAL A 158 -5.71 18.34 -14.68
C VAL A 158 -7.23 18.23 -14.72
N ARG A 159 -7.95 19.23 -14.20
CA ARG A 159 -9.43 19.23 -14.23
C ARG A 159 -10.01 19.20 -15.63
N ASN A 160 -9.52 20.06 -16.53
CA ASN A 160 -9.97 20.10 -17.91
C ASN A 160 -9.71 18.77 -18.63
N TRP A 161 -8.54 18.17 -18.39
CA TRP A 161 -8.21 16.87 -18.97
C TRP A 161 -9.14 15.77 -18.45
N LEU A 162 -9.39 15.68 -17.12
CA LEU A 162 -10.34 14.72 -16.54
C LEU A 162 -11.75 14.90 -17.10
N GLN A 163 -12.22 16.15 -17.25
CA GLN A 163 -13.52 16.44 -17.84
C GLN A 163 -13.61 15.98 -19.30
N GLN A 164 -12.54 16.14 -20.09
CA GLN A 164 -12.49 15.70 -21.49
C GLN A 164 -12.60 14.18 -21.64
N ILE A 165 -12.07 13.41 -20.70
CA ILE A 165 -12.17 11.95 -20.70
C ILE A 165 -13.41 11.40 -20.00
N GLY A 166 -14.31 12.28 -19.51
CA GLY A 166 -15.58 11.91 -18.87
C GLY A 166 -15.48 11.48 -17.41
N THR A 167 -14.31 11.64 -16.75
CA THR A 167 -14.12 11.32 -15.34
C THR A 167 -14.54 12.49 -14.44
N GLN A 168 -15.36 12.21 -13.43
CA GLN A 168 -15.79 13.22 -12.47
C GLN A 168 -14.75 13.44 -11.36
N THR A 169 -14.54 14.70 -10.99
CA THR A 169 -13.63 15.05 -9.87
C THR A 169 -14.40 15.18 -8.57
N LEU A 170 -13.94 14.50 -7.52
CA LEU A 170 -14.45 14.61 -6.16
C LEU A 170 -13.40 15.36 -5.32
N PHE A 171 -13.65 16.62 -5.06
CA PHE A 171 -12.77 17.40 -4.18
C PHE A 171 -13.15 17.17 -2.73
N ILE A 172 -12.13 17.02 -1.88
CA ILE A 172 -12.30 16.92 -0.43
C ILE A 172 -12.63 18.32 0.08
N GLU A 173 -13.72 18.47 0.82
CA GLU A 173 -14.06 19.75 1.42
C GLU A 173 -12.99 20.21 2.42
N PRO A 174 -12.67 21.51 2.45
CA PRO A 174 -11.76 22.04 3.47
C PRO A 174 -12.26 21.69 4.88
N GLY A 175 -11.40 21.03 5.67
CA GLY A 175 -11.78 20.57 7.00
C GLY A 175 -12.34 19.14 7.08
N SER A 176 -12.49 18.44 5.96
CA SER A 176 -13.02 17.06 5.86
C SER A 176 -11.94 16.00 5.56
N PRO A 177 -10.89 15.86 6.38
CA PRO A 177 -9.78 14.91 6.12
C PRO A 177 -10.25 13.45 6.06
N TRP A 178 -11.36 13.11 6.70
CA TRP A 178 -11.94 11.76 6.65
C TRP A 178 -12.38 11.32 5.24
N GLU A 179 -12.58 12.25 4.32
CA GLU A 179 -12.88 11.92 2.92
C GLU A 179 -11.70 11.26 2.20
N ASN A 180 -10.45 11.54 2.62
CA ASN A 180 -9.24 10.93 2.08
C ASN A 180 -8.74 9.71 2.89
N GLY A 181 -9.57 9.16 3.78
CA GLY A 181 -9.15 8.09 4.70
C GLY A 181 -8.55 6.83 4.03
N TYR A 182 -8.84 6.59 2.76
CA TYR A 182 -8.22 5.47 2.01
C TYR A 182 -6.76 5.77 1.68
N ASN A 183 -6.46 6.95 1.13
CA ASN A 183 -5.10 7.40 0.86
C ASN A 183 -4.30 7.60 2.15
N GLU A 184 -4.89 8.22 3.18
CA GLU A 184 -4.23 8.36 4.47
C GLU A 184 -3.82 6.99 5.05
N SER A 185 -4.73 6.00 4.98
CA SER A 185 -4.45 4.64 5.42
C SER A 185 -3.39 3.96 4.57
N PHE A 186 -3.39 4.17 3.25
CA PHE A 186 -2.39 3.64 2.33
C PHE A 186 -1.03 4.30 2.59
N ASN A 187 -0.96 5.63 2.59
CA ASN A 187 0.26 6.40 2.81
C ASN A 187 0.88 6.10 4.18
N GLY A 188 0.03 5.86 5.19
CA GLY A 188 0.49 5.41 6.51
C GLY A 188 1.19 4.05 6.45
N LYS A 189 0.76 3.11 5.58
CA LYS A 189 1.43 1.82 5.38
C LYS A 189 2.71 1.98 4.57
N LEU A 190 2.68 2.79 3.50
CA LEU A 190 3.86 3.11 2.70
C LEU A 190 4.98 3.69 3.58
N ARG A 191 4.65 4.64 4.46
CA ARG A 191 5.62 5.20 5.42
C ARG A 191 6.14 4.14 6.39
N ASP A 192 5.24 3.39 7.01
CA ASP A 192 5.56 2.44 8.07
C ASP A 192 6.36 1.23 7.57
N GLU A 193 6.06 0.74 6.37
CA GLU A 193 6.57 -0.53 5.85
C GLU A 193 7.68 -0.37 4.79
N CYS A 194 7.89 0.85 4.26
CA CYS A 194 8.89 1.15 3.26
C CYS A 194 9.70 2.40 3.65
N LEU A 195 9.10 3.60 3.61
CA LEU A 195 9.85 4.84 3.66
C LEU A 195 10.64 5.05 4.98
N ASN A 196 10.11 4.56 6.11
CA ASN A 196 10.78 4.70 7.42
C ASN A 196 11.80 3.59 7.70
N GLY A 197 11.80 2.53 6.90
CA GLY A 197 12.73 1.40 7.05
C GLY A 197 13.91 1.45 6.09
N GLU A 198 13.85 2.31 5.08
CA GLU A 198 14.84 2.39 4.02
C GLU A 198 15.59 3.73 4.02
N ILE A 199 16.87 3.69 3.66
CA ILE A 199 17.70 4.87 3.41
C ILE A 199 17.89 4.97 1.90
N PHE A 200 17.43 6.05 1.29
CA PHE A 200 17.55 6.27 -0.15
C PHE A 200 18.74 7.16 -0.46
N TYR A 201 19.75 6.66 -1.15
CA TYR A 201 20.91 7.44 -1.59
C TYR A 201 20.68 8.17 -2.92
N SER A 202 19.76 7.70 -3.74
CA SER A 202 19.45 8.31 -5.02
C SER A 202 17.96 8.30 -5.36
N LEU A 203 17.54 9.15 -6.33
CA LEU A 203 16.20 9.11 -6.87
C LEU A 203 15.90 7.76 -7.56
N LYS A 204 16.89 7.22 -8.28
CA LYS A 204 16.71 5.96 -9.03
C LYS A 204 16.51 4.78 -8.09
N GLU A 205 17.29 4.73 -7.02
CA GLU A 205 17.14 3.72 -5.98
C GLU A 205 15.76 3.81 -5.30
N ALA A 206 15.33 5.01 -4.91
CA ALA A 206 14.00 5.23 -4.36
C ALA A 206 12.89 4.76 -5.32
N GLN A 207 13.02 5.03 -6.62
CA GLN A 207 12.07 4.54 -7.62
C GLN A 207 11.99 3.02 -7.66
N ILE A 208 13.13 2.33 -7.61
CA ILE A 208 13.20 0.86 -7.67
C ILE A 208 12.59 0.24 -6.40
N ILE A 209 13.04 0.67 -5.22
CA ILE A 209 12.61 0.10 -3.93
C ILE A 209 11.12 0.35 -3.71
N ILE A 210 10.63 1.56 -3.98
CA ILE A 210 9.22 1.90 -3.81
C ILE A 210 8.33 1.13 -4.79
N GLU A 211 8.79 0.91 -6.04
CA GLU A 211 8.05 0.10 -7.01
C GLU A 211 8.02 -1.38 -6.58
N GLN A 212 9.10 -1.94 -6.07
CA GLN A 212 9.13 -3.29 -5.51
C GLN A 212 8.16 -3.43 -4.34
N TRP A 213 8.11 -2.42 -3.45
CA TRP A 213 7.15 -2.38 -2.37
C TRP A 213 5.70 -2.31 -2.88
N ARG A 214 5.41 -1.51 -3.94
CA ARG A 214 4.09 -1.43 -4.56
C ARG A 214 3.64 -2.80 -5.11
N ILE A 215 4.53 -3.50 -5.79
CA ILE A 215 4.26 -4.85 -6.31
C ILE A 215 3.98 -5.81 -5.16
N HIS A 216 4.81 -5.82 -4.12
CA HIS A 216 4.61 -6.62 -2.92
C HIS A 216 3.28 -6.28 -2.21
N TYR A 217 2.97 -4.99 -2.06
CA TYR A 217 1.72 -4.51 -1.49
C TYR A 217 0.49 -5.07 -2.20
N ASN A 218 0.52 -5.10 -3.53
CA ASN A 218 -0.59 -5.57 -4.35
C ASN A 218 -0.70 -7.10 -4.42
N THR A 219 0.42 -7.82 -4.42
CA THR A 219 0.45 -9.24 -4.78
C THR A 219 0.67 -10.19 -3.61
N GLN A 220 1.28 -9.73 -2.53
CA GLN A 220 1.69 -10.58 -1.42
C GLN A 220 1.19 -10.10 -0.05
N ARG A 221 1.04 -8.76 0.10
CA ARG A 221 0.72 -8.18 1.39
C ARG A 221 -0.69 -8.56 1.89
N PRO A 222 -0.84 -9.22 3.06
CA PRO A 222 -2.16 -9.55 3.59
C PRO A 222 -2.93 -8.31 4.06
N HIS A 223 -4.15 -8.12 3.57
CA HIS A 223 -5.05 -7.03 3.93
C HIS A 223 -6.21 -7.50 4.80
N SER A 224 -6.32 -6.99 6.02
CA SER A 224 -7.40 -7.38 6.96
C SER A 224 -8.79 -7.05 6.41
N ALA A 225 -8.94 -5.92 5.70
CA ALA A 225 -10.21 -5.52 5.08
C ALA A 225 -10.62 -6.41 3.89
N LEU A 226 -9.70 -7.21 3.34
CA LEU A 226 -9.91 -8.14 2.23
C LEU A 226 -9.83 -9.60 2.67
N GLY A 227 -10.07 -9.89 3.97
CA GLY A 227 -9.94 -11.24 4.51
C GLY A 227 -8.51 -11.78 4.47
N TYR A 228 -7.53 -10.90 4.62
CA TYR A 228 -6.09 -11.18 4.54
C TYR A 228 -5.59 -11.60 3.15
N ARG A 229 -6.36 -11.36 2.09
CA ARG A 229 -5.89 -11.49 0.71
C ARG A 229 -5.18 -10.23 0.23
N PRO A 230 -4.26 -10.32 -0.74
CA PRO A 230 -3.69 -9.16 -1.42
C PRO A 230 -4.75 -8.38 -2.21
N PRO A 231 -4.52 -7.07 -2.50
CA PRO A 231 -5.47 -6.24 -3.23
C PRO A 231 -5.65 -6.59 -4.71
N ALA A 232 -4.54 -6.94 -5.39
CA ALA A 232 -4.62 -7.22 -6.82
C ALA A 232 -5.44 -8.48 -7.10
N PRO A 233 -6.31 -8.45 -8.13
CA PRO A 233 -6.98 -9.66 -8.57
C PRO A 233 -5.96 -10.74 -8.95
N VAL A 234 -6.26 -12.00 -8.61
CA VAL A 234 -5.39 -13.16 -8.92
C VAL A 234 -5.05 -13.23 -10.41
N THR A 235 -5.94 -12.78 -11.27
CA THR A 235 -5.76 -12.69 -12.72
C THR A 235 -4.74 -11.65 -13.17
N ARG A 236 -4.42 -10.65 -12.33
CA ARG A 236 -3.42 -9.59 -12.59
C ARG A 236 -2.13 -9.78 -11.80
N ALA A 237 -2.07 -10.75 -10.92
CA ALA A 237 -0.83 -11.12 -10.26
C ALA A 237 0.12 -11.67 -11.33
N ILE A 238 1.02 -10.82 -11.83
CA ILE A 238 2.15 -11.26 -12.63
C ILE A 238 2.93 -12.18 -11.71
N LYS A 239 2.87 -13.49 -12.00
CA LYS A 239 3.78 -14.45 -11.33
C LYS A 239 5.18 -13.92 -11.58
N PRO A 240 6.00 -13.69 -10.54
CA PRO A 240 7.38 -13.29 -10.77
C PRO A 240 7.99 -14.33 -11.71
N THR A 241 8.46 -13.87 -12.87
CA THR A 241 9.22 -14.73 -13.78
C THR A 241 10.40 -15.26 -12.98
N PRO A 242 10.61 -16.59 -12.89
CA PRO A 242 11.76 -17.12 -12.17
C PRO A 242 13.00 -16.46 -12.76
N THR A 243 13.73 -15.75 -11.94
CA THR A 243 15.01 -15.16 -12.33
C THR A 243 15.87 -16.33 -12.79
N HIS A 244 16.13 -16.42 -14.08
CA HIS A 244 17.10 -17.37 -14.63
C HIS A 244 18.40 -17.14 -13.86
N GLN A 245 18.75 -18.12 -13.03
CA GLN A 245 20.09 -18.23 -12.50
C GLN A 245 21.02 -18.24 -13.73
N MET A 246 21.73 -17.14 -13.95
CA MET A 246 22.88 -17.14 -14.83
C MET A 246 23.88 -18.12 -14.23
N THR A 247 23.91 -19.32 -14.77
CA THR A 247 25.00 -20.27 -14.55
C THR A 247 26.24 -19.62 -15.15
N ILE A 248 27.11 -19.10 -14.29
CA ILE A 248 28.45 -18.69 -14.70
C ILE A 248 29.16 -20.00 -15.07
N ILE A 249 29.32 -20.23 -16.36
CA ILE A 249 30.23 -21.26 -16.88
C ILE A 249 31.64 -20.67 -16.76
N GLN A 250 32.45 -21.34 -15.95
CA GLN A 250 33.89 -21.08 -15.81
C GLN A 250 34.61 -21.43 -17.12
#